data_a81086e672b77d5360785fe93cd21605
#
_entry.id   a81086e672b77d5360785fe93cd21605
#
_cell.length_a   1.000
_cell.length_b   1.000
_cell.length_c   1.000
_cell.angle_alpha   90.00
_cell.angle_beta   90.00
_cell.angle_gamma   90.00
#
_symmetry.space_group_name_H-M   'P 1'
#
loop_
_entity.id
_entity.type
_entity.pdbx_description
1 polymer ?
#
loop_
_entity_poly.entity_id
_entity_poly.type
_entity_poly.pdbx_seq_one_letter_code
_entity_poly.pdbx_strand_id
1 'polypeptide(L)'
;EFLKNYYEQRKKQMPLYSYRMMGSKLGLDASYLYRVIQKKQHLPSHCIPALKEMLGLTGRAAEYFDILIASSRTKNVHKKTELVEKALALRDVERRKIGDSELRFLSQWWIPAVRAFLEISEGQVNKRQIAESLKPAITEAQVEEAIELLKELGLVKRLSSGRLKLTDSHLTVSGPEKAKAVRAFQRQALQLASDALENFPVDQRDISTLTVAVDSACYEDLREMLQEFRRLVQKRVEESSSPDRVMQISLAFYPVVPAKGKEK
;
A
#
# COMPACT_ATOMS: atom_id res chain seq x y z
N GLU A 1 4.86 -9.76 16.45
CA GLU A 1 5.42 -9.42 15.11
C GLU A 1 6.70 -8.58 15.25
N PHE A 2 6.70 -7.43 15.92
CA PHE A 2 7.90 -6.58 16.15
C PHE A 2 9.11 -7.36 16.68
N LEU A 3 8.93 -8.16 17.73
CA LEU A 3 10.00 -8.97 18.32
C LEU A 3 10.57 -10.00 17.36
N LYS A 4 9.71 -10.64 16.57
CA LYS A 4 10.11 -11.63 15.58
C LYS A 4 10.94 -10.98 14.47
N ASN A 5 10.44 -9.89 13.90
CA ASN A 5 11.12 -9.14 12.86
C ASN A 5 12.48 -8.60 13.33
N TYR A 6 12.54 -8.04 14.54
CA TYR A 6 13.79 -7.59 15.12
C TYR A 6 14.80 -8.72 15.27
N TYR A 7 14.37 -9.87 15.80
CA TYR A 7 15.24 -11.03 15.94
C TYR A 7 15.78 -11.51 14.59
N GLU A 8 14.92 -11.62 13.58
CA GLU A 8 15.31 -12.08 12.25
C GLU A 8 16.28 -11.10 11.57
N GLN A 9 16.05 -9.81 11.68
CA GLN A 9 16.97 -8.79 11.15
C GLN A 9 18.34 -8.85 11.85
N ARG A 10 18.35 -8.94 13.18
CA ARG A 10 19.60 -9.05 13.94
C ARG A 10 20.35 -10.33 13.64
N LYS A 11 19.65 -11.43 13.45
CA LYS A 11 20.26 -12.72 13.10
C LYS A 11 20.87 -12.72 11.70
N LYS A 12 20.29 -11.97 10.74
CA LYS A 12 20.89 -11.76 9.41
C LYS A 12 22.20 -10.99 9.50
N GLN A 13 22.29 -9.97 10.39
CA GLN A 13 23.48 -9.16 10.58
C GLN A 13 24.55 -9.85 11.45
N MET A 14 24.12 -10.67 12.40
CA MET A 14 24.97 -11.39 13.36
C MET A 14 24.49 -12.85 13.47
N PRO A 15 25.08 -13.79 12.73
CA PRO A 15 24.63 -15.19 12.71
C PRO A 15 24.59 -15.88 14.10
N LEU A 16 25.43 -15.43 15.04
CA LEU A 16 25.49 -15.92 16.42
C LEU A 16 24.40 -15.31 17.33
N TYR A 17 23.59 -14.34 16.85
CA TYR A 17 22.52 -13.76 17.65
C TYR A 17 21.46 -14.79 18.00
N SER A 18 21.13 -14.89 19.29
CA SER A 18 20.26 -15.92 19.82
C SER A 18 19.14 -15.36 20.70
N TYR A 19 18.10 -16.15 20.95
CA TYR A 19 17.05 -15.80 21.92
C TYR A 19 17.61 -15.58 23.33
N ARG A 20 18.71 -16.24 23.70
CA ARG A 20 19.39 -16.04 24.98
C ARG A 20 19.97 -14.63 25.05
N MET A 21 20.66 -14.16 24.00
CA MET A 21 21.22 -12.80 23.95
C MET A 21 20.12 -11.74 23.95
N MET A 22 19.04 -11.97 23.21
CA MET A 22 17.90 -11.05 23.18
C MET A 22 17.16 -11.04 24.52
N GLY A 23 16.94 -12.21 25.14
CA GLY A 23 16.31 -12.34 26.44
C GLY A 23 17.10 -11.66 27.55
N SER A 24 18.42 -11.83 27.58
CA SER A 24 19.29 -11.15 28.54
C SER A 24 19.15 -9.64 28.53
N LYS A 25 19.00 -9.02 27.34
CA LYS A 25 18.77 -7.56 27.21
C LYS A 25 17.40 -7.12 27.75
N LEU A 26 16.42 -8.02 27.76
CA LEU A 26 15.06 -7.78 28.23
C LEU A 26 14.81 -8.24 29.66
N GLY A 27 15.81 -8.82 30.32
CA GLY A 27 15.63 -9.45 31.64
C GLY A 27 14.73 -10.69 31.59
N LEU A 28 14.72 -11.43 30.48
CA LEU A 28 13.90 -12.63 30.25
C LEU A 28 14.79 -13.84 29.94
N ASP A 29 14.37 -15.02 30.39
CA ASP A 29 14.98 -16.24 29.88
C ASP A 29 14.59 -16.54 28.42
N ALA A 30 15.42 -17.29 27.71
CA ALA A 30 15.26 -17.58 26.30
C ALA A 30 13.95 -18.33 26.01
N SER A 31 13.53 -19.24 26.90
CA SER A 31 12.31 -20.04 26.72
C SER A 31 11.05 -19.19 26.90
N TYR A 32 11.08 -18.25 27.86
CA TYR A 32 9.99 -17.31 28.06
C TYR A 32 9.85 -16.38 26.85
N LEU A 33 10.97 -15.78 26.38
CA LEU A 33 10.98 -14.92 25.19
C LEU A 33 10.47 -15.65 23.96
N TYR A 34 10.87 -16.91 23.77
CA TYR A 34 10.38 -17.73 22.66
C TYR A 34 8.85 -17.91 22.73
N ARG A 35 8.29 -18.20 23.92
CA ARG A 35 6.83 -18.32 24.10
C ARG A 35 6.09 -17.00 23.82
N VAL A 36 6.69 -15.85 24.16
CA VAL A 36 6.14 -14.53 23.83
C VAL A 36 6.13 -14.32 22.32
N ILE A 37 7.21 -14.65 21.61
CA ILE A 37 7.30 -14.55 20.15
C ILE A 37 6.29 -15.46 19.46
N GLN A 38 6.04 -16.65 20.01
CA GLN A 38 5.03 -17.59 19.53
C GLN A 38 3.59 -17.23 19.95
N LYS A 39 3.38 -16.04 20.54
CA LYS A 39 2.07 -15.55 21.02
C LYS A 39 1.42 -16.44 22.08
N LYS A 40 2.20 -17.30 22.74
CA LYS A 40 1.72 -18.19 23.81
C LYS A 40 1.75 -17.55 25.19
N GLN A 41 2.47 -16.45 25.35
CA GLN A 41 2.55 -15.67 26.60
C GLN A 41 2.62 -14.18 26.31
N HIS A 42 2.14 -13.36 27.25
CA HIS A 42 2.25 -11.91 27.19
C HIS A 42 3.64 -11.45 27.64
N LEU A 43 4.11 -10.36 27.06
CA LEU A 43 5.33 -9.68 27.48
C LEU A 43 5.15 -9.11 28.90
N PRO A 44 6.03 -9.37 29.87
CA PRO A 44 5.96 -8.77 31.20
C PRO A 44 6.07 -7.24 31.15
N SER A 45 5.39 -6.55 32.07
CA SER A 45 5.36 -5.07 32.05
C SER A 45 6.72 -4.44 32.28
N HIS A 46 7.57 -5.06 33.13
CA HIS A 46 8.90 -4.56 33.44
C HIS A 46 9.86 -4.58 32.23
N CYS A 47 9.58 -5.40 31.20
CA CYS A 47 10.40 -5.48 30.00
C CYS A 47 10.07 -4.40 28.95
N ILE A 48 8.94 -3.69 29.11
CA ILE A 48 8.46 -2.73 28.09
C ILE A 48 9.46 -1.59 27.87
N PRO A 49 10.03 -0.95 28.90
CA PRO A 49 11.01 0.13 28.71
C PRO A 49 12.26 -0.37 27.96
N ALA A 50 12.87 -1.46 28.40
CA ALA A 50 14.05 -2.04 27.77
C ALA A 50 13.76 -2.47 26.31
N LEU A 51 12.53 -2.96 26.02
CA LEU A 51 12.15 -3.31 24.68
C LEU A 51 11.98 -2.09 23.79
N LYS A 52 11.38 -1.00 24.28
CA LYS A 52 11.24 0.26 23.52
C LYS A 52 12.63 0.82 23.16
N GLU A 53 13.56 0.82 24.11
CA GLU A 53 14.94 1.22 23.89
C GLU A 53 15.65 0.33 22.86
N MET A 54 15.53 -0.99 23.00
CA MET A 54 16.13 -1.97 22.09
C MET A 54 15.61 -1.82 20.65
N LEU A 55 14.33 -1.47 20.48
CA LEU A 55 13.67 -1.26 19.19
C LEU A 55 13.86 0.18 18.66
N GLY A 56 14.48 1.08 19.43
CA GLY A 56 14.63 2.49 19.07
C GLY A 56 13.29 3.23 18.99
N LEU A 57 12.27 2.81 19.75
CA LEU A 57 10.94 3.42 19.72
C LEU A 57 10.92 4.69 20.58
N THR A 58 10.68 5.82 19.94
CA THR A 58 10.55 7.13 20.59
C THR A 58 9.26 7.84 20.15
N GLY A 59 8.82 8.84 20.91
CA GLY A 59 7.66 9.66 20.56
C GLY A 59 6.40 8.83 20.23
N ARG A 60 5.76 9.12 19.11
CA ARG A 60 4.53 8.46 18.68
C ARG A 60 4.66 6.94 18.49
N ALA A 61 5.82 6.47 18.03
CA ALA A 61 6.06 5.03 17.86
C ALA A 61 6.06 4.29 19.20
N ALA A 62 6.63 4.91 20.26
CA ALA A 62 6.58 4.38 21.61
C ALA A 62 5.16 4.35 22.18
N GLU A 63 4.38 5.42 21.97
CA GLU A 63 2.99 5.51 22.39
C GLU A 63 2.10 4.47 21.66
N TYR A 64 2.26 4.33 20.34
CA TYR A 64 1.59 3.30 19.57
C TYR A 64 1.86 1.90 20.11
N PHE A 65 3.11 1.62 20.45
CA PHE A 65 3.51 0.34 21.02
C PHE A 65 2.86 0.09 22.39
N ASP A 66 2.79 1.10 23.26
CA ASP A 66 2.12 1.01 24.57
C ASP A 66 0.63 0.69 24.42
N ILE A 67 -0.04 1.32 23.47
CA ILE A 67 -1.46 1.08 23.19
C ILE A 67 -1.70 -0.34 22.66
N LEU A 68 -0.82 -0.85 21.79
CA LEU A 68 -0.91 -2.23 21.30
C LEU A 68 -0.78 -3.24 22.45
N ILE A 69 0.14 -3.00 23.38
CA ILE A 69 0.31 -3.85 24.56
C ILE A 69 -0.93 -3.78 25.47
N ALA A 70 -1.45 -2.58 25.73
CA ALA A 70 -2.66 -2.40 26.52
C ALA A 70 -3.87 -3.10 25.87
N SER A 71 -4.05 -2.97 24.56
CA SER A 71 -5.09 -3.65 23.79
C SER A 71 -4.98 -5.17 23.85
N SER A 72 -3.76 -5.72 23.84
CA SER A 72 -3.53 -7.17 23.91
C SER A 72 -3.86 -7.77 25.29
N ARG A 73 -3.83 -6.95 26.33
CA ARG A 73 -4.04 -7.39 27.74
C ARG A 73 -5.46 -7.21 28.23
N THR A 74 -6.22 -6.30 27.63
CA THR A 74 -7.59 -6.02 28.08
C THR A 74 -8.56 -7.11 27.60
N LYS A 75 -9.40 -7.59 28.51
CA LYS A 75 -10.51 -8.51 28.21
C LYS A 75 -11.82 -7.76 27.93
N ASN A 76 -11.87 -6.46 28.25
CA ASN A 76 -13.05 -5.63 28.03
C ASN A 76 -13.11 -5.25 26.54
N VAL A 77 -14.15 -5.70 25.85
CA VAL A 77 -14.33 -5.49 24.40
C VAL A 77 -14.42 -4.01 24.06
N HIS A 78 -15.16 -3.21 24.84
CA HIS A 78 -15.33 -1.79 24.60
C HIS A 78 -13.99 -1.03 24.72
N LYS A 79 -13.24 -1.31 25.80
CA LYS A 79 -11.91 -0.74 26.01
C LYS A 79 -10.90 -1.19 24.97
N LYS A 80 -11.04 -2.41 24.46
CA LYS A 80 -10.21 -2.92 23.36
C LYS A 80 -10.47 -2.14 22.07
N THR A 81 -11.72 -1.90 21.73
CA THR A 81 -12.11 -1.11 20.55
C THR A 81 -11.56 0.31 20.66
N GLU A 82 -11.74 0.98 21.80
CA GLU A 82 -11.20 2.33 22.06
C GLU A 82 -9.66 2.38 21.88
N LEU A 83 -8.94 1.39 22.41
CA LEU A 83 -7.49 1.32 22.28
C LEU A 83 -7.07 1.05 20.83
N VAL A 84 -7.80 0.24 20.09
CA VAL A 84 -7.54 0.00 18.66
C VAL A 84 -7.77 1.28 17.85
N GLU A 85 -8.82 2.03 18.13
CA GLU A 85 -9.08 3.32 17.48
C GLU A 85 -7.96 4.33 17.78
N LYS A 86 -7.51 4.43 19.05
CA LYS A 86 -6.35 5.25 19.43
C LYS A 86 -5.06 4.80 18.71
N ALA A 87 -4.83 3.49 18.62
CA ALA A 87 -3.67 2.96 17.88
C ALA A 87 -3.73 3.32 16.40
N LEU A 88 -4.91 3.24 15.79
CA LEU A 88 -5.12 3.63 14.39
C LEU A 88 -4.93 5.15 14.16
N ALA A 89 -5.28 5.97 15.14
CA ALA A 89 -5.06 7.42 15.10
C ALA A 89 -3.57 7.81 15.24
N LEU A 90 -2.81 7.03 16.03
CA LEU A 90 -1.37 7.24 16.24
C LEU A 90 -0.50 6.57 15.17
N ARG A 91 -1.01 5.53 14.54
CA ARG A 91 -0.32 4.90 13.44
C ARG A 91 -0.15 5.97 12.37
N ASP A 92 1.09 6.32 12.06
CA ASP A 92 1.46 7.11 10.88
C ASP A 92 1.28 6.31 9.56
N VAL A 93 0.14 5.69 9.38
CA VAL A 93 -0.56 5.89 8.15
C VAL A 93 -0.96 7.36 8.28
N GLU A 94 -0.24 8.28 7.64
CA GLU A 94 -0.73 9.63 7.42
C GLU A 94 -2.11 9.48 6.79
N ARG A 95 -3.14 9.32 7.62
CA ARG A 95 -4.51 9.63 7.25
C ARG A 95 -4.54 11.15 7.14
N ARG A 96 -3.77 11.66 6.19
CA ARG A 96 -4.02 13.00 5.69
C ARG A 96 -5.48 12.97 5.33
N LYS A 97 -6.28 13.77 6.04
CA LYS A 97 -7.58 14.16 5.50
C LYS A 97 -7.27 14.52 4.07
N ILE A 98 -7.95 13.90 3.12
CA ILE A 98 -7.69 14.15 1.73
C ILE A 98 -7.95 15.61 1.51
N GLY A 99 -6.87 16.35 1.29
CA GLY A 99 -6.93 17.65 0.70
C GLY A 99 -7.23 17.53 -0.81
N ASP A 100 -7.40 18.65 -1.46
CA ASP A 100 -7.63 18.71 -2.90
C ASP A 100 -6.54 18.01 -3.72
N SER A 101 -5.33 17.91 -3.16
CA SER A 101 -4.16 17.32 -3.82
C SER A 101 -4.29 15.81 -4.02
N GLU A 102 -4.83 15.08 -3.03
CA GLU A 102 -5.06 13.64 -3.15
C GLU A 102 -6.22 13.33 -4.11
N LEU A 103 -7.25 14.19 -4.13
CA LEU A 103 -8.31 14.09 -5.12
C LEU A 103 -7.76 14.34 -6.53
N ARG A 104 -6.85 15.30 -6.70
CA ARG A 104 -6.17 15.57 -7.98
C ARG A 104 -5.36 14.36 -8.44
N PHE A 105 -4.67 13.64 -7.55
CA PHE A 105 -3.95 12.41 -7.90
C PHE A 105 -4.87 11.36 -8.55
N LEU A 106 -6.10 11.22 -8.06
CA LEU A 106 -7.10 10.31 -8.60
C LEU A 106 -7.93 10.91 -9.73
N SER A 107 -7.76 12.18 -10.05
CA SER A 107 -8.56 12.82 -11.13
C SER A 107 -7.98 12.64 -12.52
N GLN A 108 -6.68 12.34 -12.62
CA GLN A 108 -5.96 12.28 -13.89
C GLN A 108 -5.15 10.99 -14.01
N TRP A 109 -5.40 10.21 -15.06
CA TRP A 109 -4.74 8.92 -15.29
C TRP A 109 -3.22 9.01 -15.43
N TRP A 110 -2.72 10.12 -15.97
CA TRP A 110 -1.30 10.32 -16.24
C TRP A 110 -0.46 10.57 -14.97
N ILE A 111 -1.06 11.00 -13.86
CA ILE A 111 -0.30 11.27 -12.62
C ILE A 111 0.28 9.97 -12.03
N PRO A 112 -0.49 8.91 -11.77
CA PRO A 112 0.09 7.63 -11.36
C PRO A 112 0.99 6.99 -12.44
N ALA A 113 0.72 7.23 -13.72
CA ALA A 113 1.57 6.73 -14.81
C ALA A 113 2.96 7.41 -14.80
N VAL A 114 3.02 8.75 -14.59
CA VAL A 114 4.30 9.46 -14.40
C VAL A 114 5.04 8.94 -13.16
N ARG A 115 4.34 8.69 -12.04
CA ARG A 115 4.96 8.08 -10.85
C ARG A 115 5.61 6.74 -11.19
N ALA A 116 4.90 5.85 -11.88
CA ALA A 116 5.42 4.55 -12.29
C ALA A 116 6.58 4.69 -13.30
N PHE A 117 6.53 5.66 -14.20
CA PHE A 117 7.63 5.93 -15.12
C PHE A 117 8.92 6.37 -14.40
N LEU A 118 8.80 7.15 -13.33
CA LEU A 118 9.96 7.53 -12.51
C LEU A 118 10.65 6.32 -11.86
N GLU A 119 9.95 5.22 -11.65
CA GLU A 119 10.54 3.98 -11.14
C GLU A 119 11.43 3.33 -12.20
N ILE A 120 10.96 3.18 -13.44
CA ILE A 120 11.74 2.59 -14.54
C ILE A 120 12.89 3.48 -15.02
N SER A 121 12.80 4.80 -14.81
CA SER A 121 13.86 5.77 -15.15
C SER A 121 14.86 6.01 -14.03
N GLU A 122 14.81 5.24 -12.95
CA GLU A 122 15.63 5.43 -11.74
C GLU A 122 15.57 6.87 -11.19
N GLY A 123 14.43 7.52 -11.33
CA GLY A 123 14.20 8.89 -10.88
C GLY A 123 14.85 9.97 -11.74
N GLN A 124 15.35 9.64 -12.93
CA GLN A 124 15.81 10.63 -13.91
C GLN A 124 14.60 11.37 -14.49
N VAL A 125 14.68 12.68 -14.55
CA VAL A 125 13.59 13.52 -15.04
C VAL A 125 14.00 14.15 -16.39
N ASN A 126 13.54 13.53 -17.47
CA ASN A 126 13.48 14.15 -18.79
C ASN A 126 12.00 14.32 -19.15
N LYS A 127 11.45 15.52 -18.94
CA LYS A 127 10.03 15.80 -19.13
C LYS A 127 9.52 15.44 -20.51
N ARG A 128 10.28 15.77 -21.55
CA ARG A 128 9.95 15.46 -22.94
C ARG A 128 9.87 13.95 -23.16
N GLN A 129 10.88 13.22 -22.72
CA GLN A 129 10.91 11.76 -22.81
C GLN A 129 9.71 11.12 -22.10
N ILE A 130 9.40 11.57 -20.88
CA ILE A 130 8.24 11.07 -20.12
C ILE A 130 6.95 11.35 -20.90
N ALA A 131 6.78 12.57 -21.39
CA ALA A 131 5.59 13.00 -22.12
C ALA A 131 5.34 12.19 -23.40
N GLU A 132 6.39 11.93 -24.17
CA GLU A 132 6.33 11.17 -25.43
C GLU A 132 6.20 9.65 -25.22
N SER A 133 6.67 9.12 -24.07
CA SER A 133 6.64 7.70 -23.75
C SER A 133 5.26 7.19 -23.33
N LEU A 134 4.44 8.06 -22.74
CA LEU A 134 3.07 7.69 -22.37
C LEU A 134 2.17 7.57 -23.59
N LYS A 135 1.18 6.69 -23.53
CA LYS A 135 0.17 6.52 -24.57
C LYS A 135 -1.24 6.62 -23.96
N PRO A 136 -2.03 7.64 -24.36
CA PRO A 136 -1.67 8.74 -25.27
C PRO A 136 -0.55 9.62 -24.69
N ALA A 137 0.21 10.27 -25.59
CA ALA A 137 1.23 11.22 -25.18
C ALA A 137 0.61 12.40 -24.40
N ILE A 138 1.35 12.89 -23.40
CA ILE A 138 0.95 14.05 -22.61
C ILE A 138 1.89 15.22 -22.88
N THR A 139 1.61 16.39 -22.34
CA THR A 139 2.48 17.56 -22.47
C THR A 139 3.56 17.60 -21.39
N GLU A 140 4.67 18.25 -21.64
CA GLU A 140 5.70 18.49 -20.63
C GLU A 140 5.17 19.25 -19.40
N ALA A 141 4.18 20.14 -19.60
CA ALA A 141 3.50 20.84 -18.52
C ALA A 141 2.72 19.88 -17.60
N GLN A 142 2.07 18.86 -18.17
CA GLN A 142 1.38 17.82 -17.40
C GLN A 142 2.38 16.94 -16.63
N VAL A 143 3.54 16.64 -17.20
CA VAL A 143 4.62 15.94 -16.47
C VAL A 143 5.10 16.78 -15.28
N GLU A 144 5.33 18.09 -15.47
CA GLU A 144 5.70 19.00 -14.37
C GLU A 144 4.64 19.03 -13.28
N GLU A 145 3.37 19.20 -13.66
CA GLU A 145 2.24 19.20 -12.74
C GLU A 145 2.19 17.90 -11.93
N ALA A 146 2.38 16.72 -12.58
CA ALA A 146 2.45 15.44 -11.89
C ALA A 146 3.57 15.39 -10.87
N ILE A 147 4.79 15.81 -11.27
CA ILE A 147 5.97 15.77 -10.39
C ILE A 147 5.77 16.69 -9.18
N GLU A 148 5.25 17.90 -9.36
CA GLU A 148 4.99 18.81 -8.25
C GLU A 148 3.92 18.25 -7.31
N LEU A 149 2.83 17.69 -7.84
CA LEU A 149 1.80 17.03 -7.03
C LEU A 149 2.35 15.83 -6.27
N LEU A 150 3.19 15.00 -6.90
CA LEU A 150 3.84 13.85 -6.26
C LEU A 150 4.77 14.28 -5.11
N LYS A 151 5.47 15.42 -5.25
CA LYS A 151 6.28 16.02 -4.18
C LYS A 151 5.40 16.55 -3.04
N GLU A 152 4.35 17.30 -3.36
CA GLU A 152 3.38 17.81 -2.39
C GLU A 152 2.76 16.69 -1.56
N LEU A 153 2.41 15.57 -2.20
CA LEU A 153 1.87 14.38 -1.56
C LEU A 153 2.94 13.55 -0.81
N GLY A 154 4.21 13.93 -0.91
CA GLY A 154 5.30 13.17 -0.30
C GLY A 154 5.55 11.80 -0.92
N LEU A 155 5.04 11.54 -2.13
CA LEU A 155 5.22 10.27 -2.86
C LEU A 155 6.58 10.19 -3.57
N VAL A 156 7.22 11.34 -3.79
CA VAL A 156 8.58 11.45 -4.29
C VAL A 156 9.35 12.50 -3.50
N LYS A 157 10.66 12.33 -3.41
CA LYS A 157 11.57 13.32 -2.85
C LYS A 157 12.76 13.54 -3.78
N ARG A 158 13.24 14.78 -3.87
CA ARG A 158 14.44 15.12 -4.65
C ARG A 158 15.69 14.74 -3.83
N LEU A 159 16.61 14.04 -4.45
CA LEU A 159 17.92 13.74 -3.92
C LEU A 159 18.90 14.89 -4.21
N SER A 160 20.05 14.93 -3.51
CA SER A 160 21.14 15.86 -3.78
C SER A 160 21.70 15.75 -5.21
N SER A 161 21.59 14.58 -5.84
CA SER A 161 21.93 14.33 -7.25
C SER A 161 20.95 14.95 -8.26
N GLY A 162 19.85 15.57 -7.81
CA GLY A 162 18.77 16.07 -8.66
C GLY A 162 17.74 15.01 -9.08
N ARG A 163 18.02 13.72 -8.89
CA ARG A 163 17.07 12.62 -9.17
C ARG A 163 15.90 12.63 -8.19
N LEU A 164 14.77 12.08 -8.62
CA LEU A 164 13.60 11.84 -7.77
C LEU A 164 13.62 10.42 -7.24
N LYS A 165 13.49 10.26 -5.93
CA LYS A 165 13.32 8.95 -5.28
C LYS A 165 11.87 8.78 -4.87
N LEU A 166 11.26 7.65 -5.26
CA LEU A 166 9.95 7.22 -4.75
C LEU A 166 10.03 6.98 -3.25
N THR A 167 8.94 7.25 -2.56
CA THR A 167 8.79 6.97 -1.13
C THR A 167 7.85 5.79 -0.93
N ASP A 168 7.95 5.13 0.22
CA ASP A 168 7.04 4.04 0.62
C ASP A 168 5.68 4.57 1.12
N SER A 169 5.38 5.85 0.87
CA SER A 169 4.13 6.48 1.27
C SER A 169 2.98 5.97 0.42
N HIS A 170 1.90 5.55 1.09
CA HIS A 170 0.66 5.12 0.44
C HIS A 170 -0.41 6.18 0.62
N LEU A 171 -1.10 6.51 -0.47
CA LEU A 171 -2.26 7.38 -0.41
C LEU A 171 -3.47 6.61 0.12
N THR A 172 -4.06 7.12 1.20
CA THR A 172 -5.31 6.60 1.71
C THR A 172 -6.41 7.62 1.50
N VAL A 173 -7.20 7.42 0.45
CA VAL A 173 -8.33 8.28 0.10
C VAL A 173 -9.54 7.92 0.97
N SER A 174 -10.11 8.87 1.73
CA SER A 174 -11.34 8.69 2.53
C SER A 174 -12.29 9.89 2.34
N GLY A 175 -13.59 9.68 2.56
CA GLY A 175 -14.61 10.72 2.45
C GLY A 175 -15.52 10.60 1.21
N PRO A 176 -16.63 11.36 1.15
CA PRO A 176 -17.65 11.28 0.08
C PRO A 176 -17.10 11.69 -1.29
N GLU A 177 -16.18 12.64 -1.35
CA GLU A 177 -15.51 13.12 -2.57
C GLU A 177 -14.70 12.01 -3.26
N LYS A 178 -14.19 11.05 -2.48
CA LYS A 178 -13.46 9.88 -2.97
C LYS A 178 -14.23 9.14 -4.05
N ALA A 179 -15.49 8.83 -3.80
CA ALA A 179 -16.28 8.03 -4.73
C ALA A 179 -16.40 8.69 -6.10
N LYS A 180 -16.46 10.04 -6.14
CA LYS A 180 -16.50 10.82 -7.39
C LYS A 180 -15.14 10.77 -8.12
N ALA A 181 -14.04 11.00 -7.40
CA ALA A 181 -12.69 10.95 -7.97
C ALA A 181 -12.33 9.55 -8.48
N VAL A 182 -12.62 8.50 -7.70
CA VAL A 182 -12.40 7.11 -8.11
C VAL A 182 -13.20 6.76 -9.37
N ARG A 183 -14.48 7.16 -9.46
CA ARG A 183 -15.28 6.94 -10.67
C ARG A 183 -14.71 7.69 -11.88
N ALA A 184 -14.23 8.91 -11.69
CA ALA A 184 -13.60 9.67 -12.77
C ALA A 184 -12.32 8.99 -13.27
N PHE A 185 -11.47 8.51 -12.36
CA PHE A 185 -10.28 7.73 -12.68
C PHE A 185 -10.61 6.42 -13.40
N GLN A 186 -11.56 5.65 -12.89
CA GLN A 186 -11.98 4.39 -13.51
C GLN A 186 -12.52 4.59 -14.93
N ARG A 187 -13.26 5.69 -15.15
CA ARG A 187 -13.77 6.01 -16.50
C ARG A 187 -12.62 6.30 -17.47
N GLN A 188 -11.59 7.03 -17.04
CA GLN A 188 -10.39 7.27 -17.85
C GLN A 188 -9.62 5.97 -18.10
N ALA A 189 -9.45 5.12 -17.07
CA ALA A 189 -8.76 3.84 -17.21
C ALA A 189 -9.47 2.89 -18.22
N LEU A 190 -10.79 2.87 -18.21
CA LEU A 190 -11.57 2.09 -19.19
C LEU A 190 -11.45 2.68 -20.61
N GLN A 191 -11.39 4.01 -20.74
CA GLN A 191 -11.14 4.65 -22.03
C GLN A 191 -9.75 4.29 -22.57
N LEU A 192 -8.71 4.37 -21.72
CA LEU A 192 -7.36 3.94 -22.10
C LEU A 192 -7.30 2.47 -22.54
N ALA A 193 -8.04 1.59 -21.87
CA ALA A 193 -8.14 0.19 -22.27
C ALA A 193 -8.83 0.03 -23.64
N SER A 194 -9.85 0.83 -23.91
CA SER A 194 -10.49 0.87 -25.24
C SER A 194 -9.53 1.36 -26.31
N ASP A 195 -8.83 2.47 -26.04
CA ASP A 195 -7.87 3.06 -26.98
C ASP A 195 -6.66 2.14 -27.23
N ALA A 196 -6.33 1.28 -26.25
CA ALA A 196 -5.24 0.31 -26.39
C ALA A 196 -5.53 -0.75 -27.45
N LEU A 197 -6.80 -1.00 -27.82
CA LEU A 197 -7.16 -1.90 -28.90
C LEU A 197 -6.58 -1.45 -30.25
N GLU A 198 -6.51 -0.14 -30.45
CA GLU A 198 -6.00 0.46 -31.69
C GLU A 198 -4.52 0.87 -31.59
N ASN A 199 -4.06 1.25 -30.39
CA ASN A 199 -2.74 1.86 -30.20
C ASN A 199 -1.61 0.86 -29.91
N PHE A 200 -1.94 -0.40 -29.55
CA PHE A 200 -0.92 -1.41 -29.21
C PHE A 200 -1.18 -2.70 -29.97
N PRO A 201 -0.13 -3.38 -30.45
CA PRO A 201 -0.25 -4.70 -31.06
C PRO A 201 -0.69 -5.76 -30.03
N VAL A 202 -1.22 -6.89 -30.52
CA VAL A 202 -1.84 -7.94 -29.67
C VAL A 202 -0.85 -8.55 -28.67
N ASP A 203 0.41 -8.66 -29.05
CA ASP A 203 1.48 -9.20 -28.20
C ASP A 203 1.92 -8.28 -27.06
N GLN A 204 1.47 -7.02 -27.05
CA GLN A 204 1.75 -6.04 -26.00
C GLN A 204 0.55 -5.74 -25.08
N ARG A 205 -0.61 -6.31 -25.36
CA ARG A 205 -1.82 -6.11 -24.57
C ARG A 205 -2.56 -7.42 -24.32
N ASP A 206 -3.29 -7.48 -23.23
CA ASP A 206 -4.26 -8.54 -22.95
C ASP A 206 -5.60 -7.90 -22.62
N ILE A 207 -6.54 -7.95 -23.53
CA ILE A 207 -7.89 -7.42 -23.35
C ILE A 207 -8.86 -8.54 -23.75
N SER A 208 -9.52 -9.12 -22.74
CA SER A 208 -10.44 -10.22 -22.92
C SER A 208 -11.79 -9.92 -22.28
N THR A 209 -12.84 -10.53 -22.81
CA THR A 209 -14.20 -10.34 -22.31
C THR A 209 -14.87 -11.71 -22.18
N LEU A 210 -15.52 -11.92 -21.03
CA LEU A 210 -16.33 -13.11 -20.76
C LEU A 210 -17.71 -12.67 -20.29
N THR A 211 -18.76 -13.15 -20.97
CA THR A 211 -20.15 -12.92 -20.56
C THR A 211 -20.74 -14.23 -20.06
N VAL A 212 -21.16 -14.25 -18.79
CA VAL A 212 -21.62 -15.46 -18.11
C VAL A 212 -22.88 -15.19 -17.29
N ALA A 213 -23.70 -16.20 -17.13
CA ALA A 213 -24.81 -16.21 -16.18
C ALA A 213 -24.31 -16.83 -14.86
N VAL A 214 -24.56 -16.15 -13.74
CA VAL A 214 -24.13 -16.56 -12.41
C VAL A 214 -25.28 -16.47 -11.42
N ASP A 215 -25.29 -17.34 -10.42
CA ASP A 215 -26.14 -17.19 -9.24
C ASP A 215 -25.45 -16.32 -8.17
N SER A 216 -26.14 -16.07 -7.06
CA SER A 216 -25.64 -15.21 -5.98
C SER A 216 -24.38 -15.76 -5.30
N ALA A 217 -24.26 -17.08 -5.17
CA ALA A 217 -23.07 -17.69 -4.55
C ALA A 217 -21.86 -17.54 -5.48
N CYS A 218 -21.99 -17.92 -6.73
CA CYS A 218 -20.96 -17.76 -7.75
C CYS A 218 -20.54 -16.29 -7.93
N TYR A 219 -21.49 -15.34 -7.83
CA TYR A 219 -21.17 -13.91 -7.87
C TYR A 219 -20.23 -13.48 -6.74
N GLU A 220 -20.47 -13.91 -5.51
CA GLU A 220 -19.59 -13.58 -4.39
C GLU A 220 -18.24 -14.27 -4.52
N ASP A 221 -18.18 -15.54 -4.93
CA ASP A 221 -16.93 -16.27 -5.19
C ASP A 221 -16.08 -15.54 -6.24
N LEU A 222 -16.67 -15.10 -7.35
CA LEU A 222 -15.97 -14.34 -8.38
C LEU A 222 -15.43 -13.00 -7.85
N ARG A 223 -16.16 -12.31 -6.96
CA ARG A 223 -15.68 -11.09 -6.31
C ARG A 223 -14.44 -11.35 -5.44
N GLU A 224 -14.45 -12.44 -4.68
CA GLU A 224 -13.31 -12.84 -3.87
C GLU A 224 -12.09 -13.20 -4.73
N MET A 225 -12.30 -13.98 -5.80
CA MET A 225 -11.25 -14.31 -6.77
C MET A 225 -10.61 -13.06 -7.39
N LEU A 226 -11.39 -12.05 -7.76
CA LEU A 226 -10.87 -10.79 -8.28
C LEU A 226 -10.09 -9.99 -7.23
N GLN A 227 -10.47 -10.05 -5.96
CA GLN A 227 -9.70 -9.43 -4.88
C GLN A 227 -8.36 -10.16 -4.67
N GLU A 228 -8.38 -11.48 -4.67
CA GLU A 228 -7.16 -12.28 -4.53
C GLU A 228 -6.22 -12.08 -5.72
N PHE A 229 -6.74 -12.03 -6.94
CA PHE A 229 -5.95 -11.72 -8.14
C PHE A 229 -5.23 -10.36 -8.00
N ARG A 230 -5.91 -9.30 -7.51
CA ARG A 230 -5.25 -8.00 -7.26
C ARG A 230 -4.10 -8.12 -6.26
N ARG A 231 -4.27 -8.90 -5.18
CA ARG A 231 -3.21 -9.13 -4.18
C ARG A 231 -2.01 -9.87 -4.78
N LEU A 232 -2.28 -10.90 -5.59
CA LEU A 232 -1.23 -11.66 -6.28
C LEU A 232 -0.45 -10.78 -7.25
N VAL A 233 -1.13 -9.92 -8.03
CA VAL A 233 -0.48 -8.96 -8.92
C VAL A 233 0.41 -8.00 -8.13
N GLN A 234 -0.10 -7.39 -7.05
CA GLN A 234 0.68 -6.48 -6.22
C GLN A 234 1.93 -7.15 -5.68
N LYS A 235 1.78 -8.36 -5.11
CA LYS A 235 2.92 -9.14 -4.60
C LYS A 235 3.93 -9.43 -5.71
N ARG A 236 3.48 -9.82 -6.89
CA ARG A 236 4.38 -10.14 -8.02
C ARG A 236 5.13 -8.92 -8.53
N VAL A 237 4.47 -7.75 -8.55
CA VAL A 237 5.10 -6.47 -8.90
C VAL A 237 6.17 -6.07 -7.87
N GLU A 238 5.89 -6.21 -6.56
CA GLU A 238 6.86 -5.93 -5.49
C GLU A 238 8.12 -6.82 -5.56
N GLU A 239 8.00 -8.01 -6.14
CA GLU A 239 9.13 -8.93 -6.35
C GLU A 239 9.96 -8.59 -7.60
N SER A 240 9.52 -7.63 -8.43
CA SER A 240 10.24 -7.21 -9.63
C SER A 240 11.46 -6.35 -9.27
N SER A 241 12.63 -6.77 -9.64
CA SER A 241 13.89 -6.08 -9.31
C SER A 241 14.36 -5.09 -10.37
N SER A 242 13.81 -5.17 -11.59
CA SER A 242 14.23 -4.36 -12.72
C SER A 242 13.05 -4.08 -13.67
N PRO A 243 12.13 -3.19 -13.28
CA PRO A 243 10.98 -2.84 -14.13
C PRO A 243 11.46 -2.10 -15.38
N ASP A 244 10.91 -2.48 -16.56
CA ASP A 244 11.25 -1.91 -17.87
C ASP A 244 10.07 -1.25 -18.59
N ARG A 245 8.85 -1.38 -18.04
CA ARG A 245 7.61 -0.86 -18.63
C ARG A 245 6.58 -0.45 -17.59
N VAL A 246 5.68 0.44 -17.97
CA VAL A 246 4.51 0.82 -17.16
C VAL A 246 3.27 0.16 -17.75
N MET A 247 2.55 -0.61 -16.94
CA MET A 247 1.32 -1.30 -17.35
C MET A 247 0.15 -0.80 -16.52
N GLN A 248 -0.99 -0.61 -17.18
CA GLN A 248 -2.28 -0.34 -16.55
C GLN A 248 -3.10 -1.62 -16.50
N ILE A 249 -3.52 -2.07 -15.33
CA ILE A 249 -4.41 -3.22 -15.16
C ILE A 249 -5.79 -2.72 -14.72
N SER A 250 -6.80 -2.94 -15.53
CA SER A 250 -8.18 -2.57 -15.26
C SER A 250 -9.04 -3.83 -15.19
N LEU A 251 -9.67 -4.07 -14.05
CA LEU A 251 -10.58 -5.18 -13.85
C LEU A 251 -12.01 -4.65 -13.74
N ALA A 252 -12.87 -4.99 -14.69
CA ALA A 252 -14.25 -4.58 -14.75
C ALA A 252 -15.17 -5.80 -14.62
N PHE A 253 -15.93 -5.88 -13.52
CA PHE A 253 -16.94 -6.90 -13.27
C PHE A 253 -18.24 -6.21 -12.88
N TYR A 254 -19.22 -6.29 -13.76
CA TYR A 254 -20.47 -5.54 -13.63
C TYR A 254 -21.64 -6.30 -14.25
N PRO A 255 -22.89 -6.11 -13.79
CA PRO A 255 -24.06 -6.74 -14.36
C PRO A 255 -24.42 -6.12 -15.71
N VAL A 256 -24.66 -6.96 -16.72
CA VAL A 256 -25.30 -6.58 -17.99
C VAL A 256 -26.83 -6.68 -17.85
N VAL A 257 -27.30 -7.63 -17.02
CA VAL A 257 -28.71 -7.77 -16.62
C VAL A 257 -28.75 -7.67 -15.09
N PRO A 258 -29.58 -6.77 -14.50
CA PRO A 258 -29.70 -6.67 -13.06
C PRO A 258 -30.26 -7.95 -12.44
N ALA A 259 -29.85 -8.26 -11.20
CA ALA A 259 -30.36 -9.44 -10.49
C ALA A 259 -31.87 -9.34 -10.28
N LYS A 260 -32.59 -10.44 -10.53
CA LYS A 260 -34.02 -10.52 -10.24
C LYS A 260 -34.25 -10.34 -8.74
N GLY A 261 -34.99 -9.33 -8.32
CA GLY A 261 -35.48 -9.17 -6.95
C GLY A 261 -34.92 -8.04 -6.10
N LYS A 262 -34.26 -7.02 -6.68
CA LYS A 262 -33.97 -5.76 -6.00
C LYS A 262 -34.50 -4.57 -6.80
N GLU A 263 -35.80 -4.53 -7.01
CA GLU A 263 -36.49 -3.25 -7.18
C GLU A 263 -36.59 -2.60 -5.80
N LYS A 264 -35.92 -1.47 -5.60
CA LYS A 264 -36.22 -0.48 -4.56
C LYS A 264 -36.65 0.78 -5.25
#